data_1b112d883c7090268adb22a5c393c160
#
_entry.id   1b112d883c7090268adb22a5c393c160
#
_cell.length_a   1.000
_cell.length_b   1.000
_cell.length_c   1.000
_cell.angle_alpha   90.00
_cell.angle_beta   90.00
_cell.angle_gamma   90.00
#
_symmetry.space_group_name_H-M   'P 1'
#
loop_
_entity.id
_entity.type
_entity.pdbx_description
1 polymer ?
#
loop_
_entity_poly.entity_id
_entity_poly.type
_entity_poly.pdbx_seq_one_letter_code
_entity_poly.pdbx_strand_id
1 'polypeptide(L)'
;MLKHIKVICIITGLLIIIVASFAINSTLEDSDTVNTMLPPCSVDEEGLPIIGNDEVTCYWGMAYETLEIPDEAIAADVMVNIEWVKDGVWIGIADASEASKCTLKTDYYECEKDTINLIAGGPNSLGQIEWNPEPGEYRFVAGGEDSQTMQQFNVDWSYSASLKSGFAIGAMILGTILLIVPLISFLKS
;
A
#
# COMPACT_ATOMS: atom_id res chain seq x y z
N MET A 1 29.87 36.17 17.68
CA MET A 1 28.63 35.69 17.02
C MET A 1 28.90 34.89 15.74
N LEU A 2 29.66 35.41 14.78
CA LEU A 2 29.94 34.76 13.48
C LEU A 2 30.67 33.41 13.61
N LYS A 3 31.60 33.24 14.55
CA LYS A 3 32.33 31.99 14.81
C LYS A 3 31.39 30.85 15.27
N HIS A 4 30.44 31.14 16.13
CA HIS A 4 29.49 30.14 16.63
C HIS A 4 28.54 29.63 15.50
N ILE A 5 28.09 30.54 14.62
CA ILE A 5 27.26 30.17 13.47
C ILE A 5 28.03 29.23 12.54
N LYS A 6 29.30 29.49 12.24
CA LYS A 6 30.13 28.62 11.40
C LYS A 6 30.29 27.22 12.00
N VAL A 7 30.51 27.12 13.30
CA VAL A 7 30.63 25.83 14.02
C VAL A 7 29.31 25.07 13.97
N ILE A 8 28.19 25.74 14.20
CA ILE A 8 26.87 25.10 14.11
C ILE A 8 26.62 24.54 12.70
N CYS A 9 26.88 25.30 11.63
CA CYS A 9 26.74 24.85 10.25
C CYS A 9 27.59 23.60 9.96
N ILE A 10 28.82 23.55 10.44
CA ILE A 10 29.72 22.40 10.26
C ILE A 10 29.14 21.16 10.94
N ILE A 11 28.71 21.28 12.21
CA ILE A 11 28.13 20.16 12.96
C ILE A 11 26.84 19.68 12.29
N THR A 12 25.97 20.60 11.91
CA THR A 12 24.69 20.23 11.21
C THR A 12 24.97 19.56 9.87
N GLY A 13 25.91 20.08 9.08
CA GLY A 13 26.28 19.47 7.79
C GLY A 13 26.83 18.05 7.95
N LEU A 14 27.67 17.82 8.97
CA LEU A 14 28.20 16.51 9.29
C LEU A 14 27.08 15.53 9.70
N LEU A 15 26.17 15.97 10.57
CA LEU A 15 25.03 15.17 11.01
C LEU A 15 24.12 14.78 9.84
N ILE A 16 23.80 15.71 8.93
CA ILE A 16 23.00 15.42 7.75
C ILE A 16 23.67 14.35 6.88
N ILE A 17 24.98 14.44 6.64
CA ILE A 17 25.72 13.43 5.84
C ILE A 17 25.67 12.06 6.52
N ILE A 18 25.88 11.99 7.82
CA ILE A 18 25.84 10.72 8.56
C ILE A 18 24.44 10.10 8.48
N VAL A 19 23.39 10.86 8.78
CA VAL A 19 22.01 10.39 8.74
C VAL A 19 21.63 9.95 7.33
N ALA A 20 21.95 10.72 6.30
CA ALA A 20 21.67 10.35 4.91
C ALA A 20 22.40 9.06 4.51
N SER A 21 23.65 8.87 4.95
CA SER A 21 24.41 7.65 4.65
C SER A 21 23.84 6.41 5.35
N PHE A 22 23.30 6.55 6.56
CA PHE A 22 22.57 5.47 7.22
C PHE A 22 21.25 5.16 6.53
N ALA A 23 20.47 6.19 6.18
CA ALA A 23 19.15 6.03 5.59
C ALA A 23 19.17 5.31 4.21
N ILE A 24 20.23 5.50 3.42
CA ILE A 24 20.38 4.81 2.12
C ILE A 24 20.51 3.29 2.30
N ASN A 25 21.11 2.84 3.42
CA ASN A 25 21.37 1.41 3.65
C ASN A 25 20.34 0.77 4.60
N SER A 26 19.32 1.51 5.00
CA SER A 26 18.28 1.03 5.90
C SER A 26 17.01 0.74 5.13
N THR A 27 16.49 -0.46 5.26
CA THR A 27 15.13 -0.86 4.87
C THR A 27 14.29 -0.97 6.13
N LEU A 28 13.08 -0.44 6.08
CA LEU A 28 12.04 -0.68 7.07
C LEU A 28 11.15 -1.80 6.53
N GLU A 29 10.93 -2.82 7.33
CA GLU A 29 10.10 -3.96 6.96
C GLU A 29 9.10 -4.21 8.09
N ASP A 30 7.86 -4.51 7.72
CA ASP A 30 6.83 -4.98 8.64
C ASP A 30 5.86 -5.89 7.89
N SER A 31 5.04 -6.64 8.63
CA SER A 31 4.08 -7.58 8.07
C SER A 31 2.89 -7.74 8.99
N ASP A 32 1.72 -7.97 8.41
CA ASP A 32 0.49 -8.25 9.13
C ASP A 32 -0.42 -9.15 8.30
N THR A 33 -1.53 -9.58 8.90
CA THR A 33 -2.52 -10.47 8.28
C THR A 33 -3.89 -9.81 8.36
N VAL A 34 -4.57 -9.67 7.22
CA VAL A 34 -5.93 -9.17 7.14
C VAL A 34 -6.88 -10.31 6.82
N ASN A 35 -8.00 -10.35 7.55
CA ASN A 35 -9.08 -11.28 7.25
C ASN A 35 -9.96 -10.71 6.13
N THR A 36 -10.11 -11.49 5.06
CA THR A 36 -10.87 -11.11 3.88
C THR A 36 -12.04 -12.06 3.68
N MET A 37 -13.16 -11.52 3.20
CA MET A 37 -14.39 -12.27 2.96
C MET A 37 -14.75 -12.25 1.49
N LEU A 38 -15.11 -13.41 0.95
CA LEU A 38 -15.73 -13.53 -0.38
C LEU A 38 -17.20 -13.90 -0.17
N PRO A 39 -18.13 -12.99 -0.52
CA PRO A 39 -19.56 -13.25 -0.40
C PRO A 39 -20.03 -14.34 -1.40
N PRO A 40 -21.12 -15.04 -1.09
CA PRO A 40 -21.73 -15.98 -2.01
C PRO A 40 -22.37 -15.24 -3.19
N CYS A 41 -22.49 -15.94 -4.32
CA CYS A 41 -23.33 -15.47 -5.41
C CYS A 41 -24.82 -15.61 -5.01
N SER A 42 -25.64 -14.65 -5.38
CA SER A 42 -27.10 -14.76 -5.30
C SER A 42 -27.67 -15.38 -6.55
N VAL A 43 -28.67 -16.21 -6.38
CA VAL A 43 -29.46 -16.77 -7.49
C VAL A 43 -30.85 -16.16 -7.39
N ASP A 44 -31.19 -15.27 -8.31
CA ASP A 44 -32.53 -14.73 -8.38
C ASP A 44 -33.41 -15.67 -9.23
N GLU A 45 -34.30 -16.40 -8.55
CA GLU A 45 -35.31 -17.21 -9.20
C GLU A 45 -36.45 -16.31 -9.73
N GLU A 46 -36.22 -15.57 -10.80
CA GLU A 46 -37.28 -14.84 -11.48
C GLU A 46 -37.94 -15.73 -12.55
N GLY A 47 -39.11 -16.23 -12.24
CA GLY A 47 -39.97 -16.82 -13.22
C GLY A 47 -40.71 -18.10 -12.80
N LEU A 48 -41.66 -18.51 -13.61
CA LEU A 48 -42.33 -19.81 -13.53
C LEU A 48 -41.31 -20.92 -13.78
N PRO A 49 -41.34 -22.04 -13.03
CA PRO A 49 -40.29 -23.08 -13.02
C PRO A 49 -40.09 -23.83 -14.33
N ILE A 50 -40.60 -23.35 -15.44
CA ILE A 50 -40.55 -24.02 -16.75
C ILE A 50 -39.75 -23.21 -17.79
N ILE A 51 -39.44 -21.92 -17.59
CA ILE A 51 -38.77 -21.07 -18.60
C ILE A 51 -37.90 -19.97 -17.92
N GLY A 52 -37.45 -20.14 -16.69
CA GLY A 52 -36.57 -19.18 -16.03
C GLY A 52 -35.10 -19.45 -16.36
N ASN A 53 -34.38 -18.46 -16.83
CA ASN A 53 -32.94 -18.47 -16.73
C ASN A 53 -32.64 -17.92 -15.30
N ASP A 54 -32.10 -18.78 -14.44
CA ASP A 54 -31.60 -18.35 -13.14
C ASP A 54 -30.45 -17.34 -13.38
N GLU A 55 -30.66 -16.09 -13.00
CA GLU A 55 -29.61 -15.08 -13.09
C GLU A 55 -28.73 -15.19 -11.85
N VAL A 56 -27.48 -15.62 -12.06
CA VAL A 56 -26.49 -15.74 -10.99
C VAL A 56 -25.70 -14.44 -10.90
N THR A 57 -25.90 -13.70 -9.82
CA THR A 57 -25.15 -12.48 -9.53
C THR A 57 -24.08 -12.77 -8.49
N CYS A 58 -22.81 -12.60 -8.86
CA CYS A 58 -21.68 -12.78 -7.95
C CYS A 58 -21.14 -11.44 -7.51
N TYR A 59 -20.72 -11.36 -6.24
CA TYR A 59 -20.22 -10.17 -5.60
C TYR A 59 -18.74 -10.29 -5.28
N TRP A 60 -18.06 -9.15 -5.21
CA TRP A 60 -16.73 -9.05 -4.64
C TRP A 60 -16.83 -8.62 -3.17
N GLY A 61 -15.97 -9.18 -2.34
CA GLY A 61 -15.87 -8.80 -0.94
C GLY A 61 -14.73 -7.80 -0.75
N MET A 62 -15.02 -6.62 -0.21
CA MET A 62 -13.97 -5.65 0.14
C MET A 62 -13.80 -5.64 1.67
N ALA A 63 -12.56 -5.68 2.13
CA ALA A 63 -12.23 -5.66 3.55
C ALA A 63 -12.74 -4.37 4.24
N TYR A 64 -13.22 -4.51 5.49
CA TYR A 64 -13.61 -3.35 6.29
C TYR A 64 -12.39 -2.53 6.72
N GLU A 65 -11.28 -3.19 7.02
CA GLU A 65 -10.03 -2.57 7.44
C GLU A 65 -9.35 -1.88 6.27
N THR A 66 -8.69 -0.75 6.55
CA THR A 66 -7.89 0.00 5.57
C THR A 66 -6.40 -0.24 5.79
N LEU A 67 -5.67 -0.35 4.69
CA LEU A 67 -4.22 -0.23 4.66
C LEU A 67 -3.88 1.24 4.37
N GLU A 68 -3.28 1.92 5.34
CA GLU A 68 -2.88 3.32 5.22
C GLU A 68 -1.39 3.41 4.84
N ILE A 69 -1.11 4.10 3.74
CA ILE A 69 0.24 4.47 3.32
C ILE A 69 0.41 5.96 3.62
N PRO A 70 1.25 6.33 4.60
CA PRO A 70 1.35 7.71 5.06
C PRO A 70 1.96 8.64 4.01
N ASP A 71 1.65 9.94 4.08
CA ASP A 71 2.13 10.96 3.14
C ASP A 71 3.67 11.03 3.09
N GLU A 72 4.36 10.72 4.18
CA GLU A 72 5.83 10.68 4.25
C GLU A 72 6.43 9.61 3.33
N ALA A 73 5.66 8.59 2.95
CA ALA A 73 6.07 7.56 2.01
C ALA A 73 6.39 8.09 0.61
N ILE A 74 6.01 9.34 0.29
CA ILE A 74 6.43 10.02 -0.96
C ILE A 74 7.96 10.10 -1.11
N ALA A 75 8.70 10.12 0.02
CA ALA A 75 10.16 10.14 0.06
C ALA A 75 10.79 8.74 0.03
N ALA A 76 9.98 7.67 0.05
CA ALA A 76 10.42 6.29 0.09
C ALA A 76 10.00 5.53 -1.17
N ASP A 77 10.81 4.55 -1.53
CA ASP A 77 10.42 3.47 -2.44
C ASP A 77 9.79 2.37 -1.57
N VAL A 78 8.48 2.22 -1.67
CA VAL A 78 7.71 1.24 -0.91
C VAL A 78 7.29 0.10 -1.83
N MET A 79 7.55 -1.12 -1.40
CA MET A 79 7.09 -2.35 -2.06
C MET A 79 6.20 -3.11 -1.08
N VAL A 80 4.99 -3.46 -1.47
CA VAL A 80 4.08 -4.31 -0.70
C VAL A 80 3.96 -5.65 -1.40
N ASN A 81 4.22 -6.73 -0.67
CA ASN A 81 3.98 -8.09 -1.10
C ASN A 81 2.74 -8.62 -0.39
N ILE A 82 1.84 -9.22 -1.14
CA ILE A 82 0.57 -9.74 -0.65
C ILE A 82 0.47 -11.19 -1.09
N GLU A 83 0.19 -12.08 -0.15
CA GLU A 83 0.11 -13.53 -0.38
C GLU A 83 -1.17 -14.11 0.22
N TRP A 84 -1.73 -15.11 -0.46
CA TRP A 84 -2.87 -15.88 0.03
C TRP A 84 -2.81 -17.32 -0.49
N VAL A 85 -3.40 -18.25 0.24
CA VAL A 85 -3.31 -19.69 -0.03
C VAL A 85 -4.64 -20.28 -0.54
N LYS A 86 -5.68 -19.46 -0.71
CA LYS A 86 -7.00 -19.92 -1.07
C LYS A 86 -7.12 -20.16 -2.57
N ASP A 87 -7.35 -21.41 -2.97
CA ASP A 87 -7.60 -21.77 -4.39
C ASP A 87 -8.93 -21.20 -4.91
N GLY A 88 -8.96 -20.82 -6.18
CA GLY A 88 -10.14 -20.27 -6.84
C GLY A 88 -10.51 -18.86 -6.43
N VAL A 89 -9.69 -18.21 -5.60
CA VAL A 89 -9.86 -16.82 -5.15
C VAL A 89 -8.68 -15.99 -5.61
N TRP A 90 -8.98 -14.80 -6.07
CA TRP A 90 -7.99 -13.76 -6.35
C TRP A 90 -8.14 -12.60 -5.35
N ILE A 91 -7.06 -11.88 -5.13
CA ILE A 91 -7.03 -10.65 -4.35
C ILE A 91 -6.70 -9.48 -5.26
N GLY A 92 -7.32 -8.35 -4.99
CA GLY A 92 -7.01 -7.05 -5.56
C GLY A 92 -6.92 -5.99 -4.49
N ILE A 93 -6.40 -4.84 -4.88
CA ILE A 93 -6.30 -3.63 -4.06
C ILE A 93 -7.14 -2.55 -4.73
N ALA A 94 -7.96 -1.87 -3.96
CA ALA A 94 -8.73 -0.71 -4.40
C ALA A 94 -8.46 0.48 -3.48
N ASP A 95 -8.68 1.69 -4.00
CA ASP A 95 -8.75 2.89 -3.18
C ASP A 95 -9.88 2.76 -2.16
N ALA A 96 -9.68 3.22 -0.92
CA ALA A 96 -10.66 3.10 0.15
C ALA A 96 -11.99 3.80 -0.18
N SER A 97 -11.96 4.83 -1.02
CA SER A 97 -13.15 5.55 -1.48
C SER A 97 -14.09 4.72 -2.37
N GLU A 98 -13.57 3.66 -3.01
CA GLU A 98 -14.36 2.72 -3.81
C GLU A 98 -15.43 1.99 -2.97
N ALA A 99 -15.24 1.90 -1.64
CA ALA A 99 -16.24 1.37 -0.71
C ALA A 99 -17.60 2.10 -0.79
N SER A 100 -17.62 3.33 -1.25
CA SER A 100 -18.87 4.10 -1.45
C SER A 100 -19.78 3.53 -2.53
N LYS A 101 -19.27 2.66 -3.40
CA LYS A 101 -20.03 1.96 -4.45
C LYS A 101 -20.58 0.60 -3.99
N CYS A 102 -20.25 0.20 -2.76
CA CYS A 102 -20.55 -1.11 -2.21
C CYS A 102 -21.56 -1.01 -1.07
N THR A 103 -22.19 -2.11 -0.72
CA THR A 103 -23.10 -2.21 0.41
C THR A 103 -22.32 -2.66 1.65
N LEU A 104 -22.33 -1.85 2.70
CA LEU A 104 -21.74 -2.24 3.99
C LEU A 104 -22.53 -3.38 4.62
N LYS A 105 -21.85 -4.46 4.93
CA LYS A 105 -22.31 -5.59 5.75
C LYS A 105 -21.72 -5.45 7.17
N THR A 106 -21.82 -6.50 7.97
CA THR A 106 -21.32 -6.46 9.37
C THR A 106 -19.80 -6.23 9.44
N ASP A 107 -19.02 -6.96 8.65
CA ASP A 107 -17.55 -7.00 8.74
C ASP A 107 -16.83 -6.78 7.40
N TYR A 108 -17.57 -6.46 6.33
CA TYR A 108 -17.02 -6.24 4.99
C TYR A 108 -17.97 -5.39 4.16
N TYR A 109 -17.52 -4.97 2.99
CA TYR A 109 -18.34 -4.36 1.96
C TYR A 109 -18.61 -5.37 0.84
N GLU A 110 -19.87 -5.50 0.45
CA GLU A 110 -20.31 -6.27 -0.69
C GLU A 110 -20.42 -5.37 -1.92
N CYS A 111 -19.63 -5.65 -2.92
CA CYS A 111 -19.55 -4.86 -4.15
C CYS A 111 -20.06 -5.68 -5.32
N GLU A 112 -20.85 -5.07 -6.21
CA GLU A 112 -21.20 -5.71 -7.46
C GLU A 112 -19.94 -5.95 -8.29
N LYS A 113 -19.89 -7.09 -8.96
CA LYS A 113 -18.78 -7.47 -9.82
C LYS A 113 -18.49 -6.39 -10.85
N ASP A 114 -17.22 -6.10 -11.08
CA ASP A 114 -16.75 -5.12 -12.08
C ASP A 114 -17.18 -3.64 -11.84
N THR A 115 -17.74 -3.30 -10.68
CA THR A 115 -18.17 -1.92 -10.38
C THR A 115 -17.09 -1.06 -9.73
N ILE A 116 -16.09 -1.68 -9.10
CA ILE A 116 -14.98 -1.00 -8.43
C ILE A 116 -13.70 -1.08 -9.25
N ASN A 117 -12.86 -0.06 -9.12
CA ASN A 117 -11.58 -0.01 -9.81
C ASN A 117 -10.50 -0.64 -8.93
N LEU A 118 -9.82 -1.66 -9.45
CA LEU A 118 -8.66 -2.25 -8.82
C LEU A 118 -7.38 -1.53 -9.28
N ILE A 119 -6.51 -1.21 -8.33
CA ILE A 119 -5.22 -0.54 -8.55
C ILE A 119 -4.13 -1.59 -8.77
N ALA A 120 -4.22 -2.71 -8.07
CA ALA A 120 -3.30 -3.83 -8.20
C ALA A 120 -4.05 -5.15 -8.01
N GLY A 121 -3.48 -6.25 -8.52
CA GLY A 121 -4.08 -7.57 -8.43
C GLY A 121 -5.34 -7.75 -9.29
N GLY A 122 -6.27 -8.60 -8.83
CA GLY A 122 -7.53 -8.85 -9.50
C GLY A 122 -7.64 -10.26 -10.11
N PRO A 123 -8.59 -10.49 -11.05
CA PRO A 123 -8.97 -11.82 -11.52
C PRO A 123 -7.84 -12.70 -12.10
N ASN A 124 -6.73 -12.09 -12.50
CA ASN A 124 -5.58 -12.81 -13.06
C ASN A 124 -4.46 -13.04 -12.04
N SER A 125 -4.63 -12.64 -10.79
CA SER A 125 -3.65 -12.82 -9.74
C SER A 125 -3.71 -14.24 -9.17
N LEU A 126 -2.57 -14.90 -9.04
CA LEU A 126 -2.46 -16.29 -8.58
C LEU A 126 -1.62 -16.36 -7.30
N GLY A 127 -2.27 -16.23 -6.14
CA GLY A 127 -1.66 -16.47 -4.82
C GLY A 127 -0.73 -15.38 -4.33
N GLN A 128 -0.31 -14.45 -5.18
CA GLN A 128 0.62 -13.38 -4.79
C GLN A 128 0.48 -12.14 -5.67
N ILE A 129 0.74 -10.96 -5.09
CA ILE A 129 0.81 -9.66 -5.77
C ILE A 129 2.01 -8.88 -5.21
N GLU A 130 2.77 -8.26 -6.09
CA GLU A 130 3.73 -7.20 -5.74
C GLU A 130 3.16 -5.85 -6.19
N TRP A 131 3.16 -4.88 -5.29
CA TRP A 131 2.57 -3.57 -5.53
C TRP A 131 3.41 -2.44 -4.93
N ASN A 132 3.58 -1.36 -5.69
CA ASN A 132 4.25 -0.14 -5.25
C ASN A 132 3.19 0.94 -4.99
N PRO A 133 2.75 1.13 -3.73
CA PRO A 133 1.73 2.11 -3.40
C PRO A 133 2.23 3.56 -3.49
N GLU A 134 1.32 4.44 -3.83
CA GLU A 134 1.42 5.85 -3.51
C GLU A 134 0.85 6.11 -2.11
N PRO A 135 1.14 7.27 -1.46
CA PRO A 135 0.45 7.66 -0.23
C PRO A 135 -1.08 7.67 -0.41
N GLY A 136 -1.80 7.09 0.56
CA GLY A 136 -3.25 7.00 0.49
C GLY A 136 -3.82 5.88 1.36
N GLU A 137 -5.13 5.72 1.31
CA GLU A 137 -5.86 4.66 2.01
C GLU A 137 -6.40 3.63 1.00
N TYR A 138 -6.18 2.36 1.30
CA TYR A 138 -6.50 1.25 0.41
C TYR A 138 -7.26 0.15 1.15
N ARG A 139 -7.95 -0.71 0.38
CA ARG A 139 -8.64 -1.88 0.90
C ARG A 139 -8.34 -3.11 0.06
N PHE A 140 -8.25 -4.25 0.72
CA PHE A 140 -8.20 -5.54 0.03
C PHE A 140 -9.57 -5.89 -0.53
N VAL A 141 -9.57 -6.44 -1.73
CA VAL A 141 -10.76 -6.91 -2.44
C VAL A 141 -10.56 -8.37 -2.78
N ALA A 142 -11.53 -9.20 -2.44
CA ALA A 142 -11.55 -10.60 -2.81
C ALA A 142 -12.62 -10.87 -3.85
N GLY A 143 -12.27 -11.63 -4.86
CA GLY A 143 -13.20 -12.19 -5.82
C GLY A 143 -12.79 -13.61 -6.19
N GLY A 144 -13.65 -14.34 -6.84
CA GLY A 144 -13.36 -15.73 -7.18
C GLY A 144 -14.42 -16.33 -8.06
N GLU A 145 -14.30 -17.63 -8.26
CA GLU A 145 -15.32 -18.42 -8.93
C GLU A 145 -16.59 -18.52 -8.08
N ASP A 146 -17.70 -18.85 -8.72
CA ASP A 146 -19.03 -18.90 -8.14
C ASP A 146 -19.05 -19.65 -6.80
N SER A 147 -19.21 -18.91 -5.72
CA SER A 147 -19.32 -19.47 -4.38
C SER A 147 -20.77 -19.52 -3.93
N GLN A 148 -21.22 -20.68 -3.47
CA GLN A 148 -22.55 -20.83 -2.90
C GLN A 148 -22.58 -20.49 -1.41
N THR A 149 -21.42 -20.29 -0.78
CA THR A 149 -21.31 -19.99 0.65
C THR A 149 -20.27 -18.89 0.88
N MET A 150 -20.50 -18.09 1.93
CA MET A 150 -19.50 -17.14 2.42
C MET A 150 -18.17 -17.84 2.66
N GLN A 151 -17.11 -17.32 2.08
CA GLN A 151 -15.75 -17.79 2.33
C GLN A 151 -14.97 -16.74 3.10
N GLN A 152 -14.29 -17.17 4.14
CA GLN A 152 -13.42 -16.35 4.96
C GLN A 152 -12.00 -16.92 4.89
N PHE A 153 -11.00 -16.07 4.68
CA PHE A 153 -9.61 -16.49 4.60
C PHE A 153 -8.67 -15.33 4.93
N ASN A 154 -7.43 -15.69 5.25
CA ASN A 154 -6.41 -14.72 5.58
C ASN A 154 -5.63 -14.32 4.33
N VAL A 155 -5.28 -13.05 4.29
CA VAL A 155 -4.35 -12.46 3.33
C VAL A 155 -3.17 -11.93 4.14
N ASP A 156 -2.01 -12.50 3.92
CA ASP A 156 -0.76 -12.06 4.53
C ASP A 156 -0.15 -10.98 3.66
N TRP A 157 0.27 -9.89 4.28
CA TRP A 157 0.95 -8.82 3.57
C TRP A 157 2.20 -8.38 4.33
N SER A 158 3.20 -7.98 3.57
CA SER A 158 4.43 -7.42 4.09
C SER A 158 4.85 -6.24 3.25
N TYR A 159 5.53 -5.27 3.85
CA TYR A 159 6.12 -4.19 3.09
C TYR A 159 7.60 -4.04 3.38
N SER A 160 8.31 -3.52 2.39
CA SER A 160 9.66 -3.00 2.52
C SER A 160 9.69 -1.56 2.02
N ALA A 161 10.31 -0.68 2.81
CA ALA A 161 10.44 0.73 2.46
C ALA A 161 11.90 1.18 2.58
N SER A 162 12.41 1.83 1.55
CA SER A 162 13.74 2.42 1.54
C SER A 162 13.70 3.87 1.08
N LEU A 163 14.63 4.71 1.54
CA LEU A 163 14.67 6.11 1.15
C LEU A 163 14.98 6.25 -0.35
N LYS A 164 14.16 6.99 -1.07
CA LYS A 164 14.45 7.30 -2.49
C LYS A 164 15.82 7.93 -2.66
N SER A 165 16.61 7.40 -3.55
CA SER A 165 17.98 7.84 -3.80
C SER A 165 18.11 9.35 -4.08
N GLY A 166 17.11 9.96 -4.71
CA GLY A 166 17.08 11.39 -4.98
C GLY A 166 17.07 12.26 -3.71
N PHE A 167 16.28 11.87 -2.70
CA PHE A 167 16.25 12.57 -1.40
C PHE A 167 17.55 12.41 -0.64
N ALA A 168 18.12 11.20 -0.64
CA ALA A 168 19.39 10.94 0.03
C ALA A 168 20.55 11.73 -0.60
N ILE A 169 20.65 11.75 -1.93
CA ILE A 169 21.66 12.52 -2.67
C ILE A 169 21.49 14.02 -2.39
N GLY A 170 20.26 14.53 -2.43
CA GLY A 170 19.96 15.93 -2.11
C GLY A 170 20.41 16.32 -0.69
N ALA A 171 20.14 15.46 0.30
CA ALA A 171 20.58 15.66 1.67
C ALA A 171 22.11 15.64 1.80
N MET A 172 22.81 14.73 1.12
CA MET A 172 24.27 14.69 1.11
C MET A 172 24.90 15.93 0.48
N ILE A 173 24.33 16.43 -0.62
CA ILE A 173 24.80 17.67 -1.27
C ILE A 173 24.61 18.84 -0.31
N LEU A 174 23.45 18.99 0.32
CA LEU A 174 23.18 20.05 1.29
C LEU A 174 24.13 20.00 2.47
N GLY A 175 24.30 18.80 3.07
CA GLY A 175 25.24 18.57 4.16
C GLY A 175 26.67 18.93 3.79
N THR A 176 27.12 18.61 2.57
CA THR A 176 28.45 18.93 2.05
C THR A 176 28.64 20.44 1.90
N ILE A 177 27.64 21.16 1.38
CA ILE A 177 27.68 22.62 1.25
C ILE A 177 27.77 23.27 2.63
N LEU A 178 26.95 22.85 3.60
CA LEU A 178 26.97 23.35 4.97
C LEU A 178 28.28 23.09 5.69
N LEU A 179 29.03 22.07 5.28
CA LEU A 179 30.33 21.74 5.85
C LEU A 179 31.45 22.55 5.16
N ILE A 180 31.50 22.60 3.84
CA ILE A 180 32.62 23.19 3.08
C ILE A 180 32.64 24.73 3.17
N VAL A 181 31.48 25.39 3.02
CA VAL A 181 31.42 26.86 2.96
C VAL A 181 31.97 27.51 4.22
N PRO A 182 31.60 27.10 5.46
CA PRO A 182 32.19 27.61 6.66
C PRO A 182 33.69 27.30 6.82
N LEU A 183 34.12 26.08 6.42
CA LEU A 183 35.52 25.66 6.46
C LEU A 183 36.42 26.58 5.61
N ILE A 184 36.03 26.84 4.36
CA ILE A 184 36.77 27.79 3.51
C ILE A 184 36.84 29.22 4.14
N SER A 185 35.73 29.64 4.76
CA SER A 185 35.66 30.92 5.44
C SER A 185 36.51 30.99 6.72
N PHE A 186 36.83 29.85 7.36
CA PHE A 186 37.80 29.79 8.47
C PHE A 186 39.24 29.89 7.96
N LEU A 187 39.56 29.25 6.83
CA LEU A 187 40.90 29.24 6.25
C LEU A 187 41.33 30.62 5.69
N LYS A 188 40.36 31.48 5.35
CA LYS A 188 40.61 32.83 4.81
C LYS A 188 40.60 33.94 5.90
N SER A 189 40.28 33.60 7.12
CA SER A 189 40.24 34.54 8.27
C SER A 189 41.43 34.40 9.18
#